data_89413dd7cf5c37d43bedd1e50d9ff4f7
#
_entry.id   89413dd7cf5c37d43bedd1e50d9ff4f7
#
_cell.length_a   1.000
_cell.length_b   1.000
_cell.length_c   1.000
_cell.angle_alpha   90.00
_cell.angle_beta   90.00
_cell.angle_gamma   90.00
#
_symmetry.space_group_name_H-M   'P 1'
#
loop_
_entity.id
_entity.type
_entity.pdbx_description
1 polymer ?
#
loop_
_entity_poly.entity_id
_entity_poly.type
_entity_poly.pdbx_seq_one_letter_code
_entity_poly.pdbx_strand_id
1 'polypeptide(L)'
;MKKNDIFENLADDINNANFSEENKSRLLKNIRKLKSEKINLLITGATGSGKSSTINALFDTEIAKVGVGVDPETMDIKKFELDNLILWDSPGLGDGRDKDIQHSKGIISKLNELDENGKPLIDMVLVILDGSSRDLGTSYELINSVIIPNIGENPEKRILIAINQADVAMKGKYWNEKENKPEKELEDFLNEKVASVKRRINEATGLNIEPIYYSAGYKDKYDKQNPYNLSKLLYLIVKYTPVNKRLIYANHISSDEEMWKYSDEIKDYNREIKKSLFESVKEGISEGAEIGGEIGKLFGKTGETIG
;
A
#
# COMPACT_ATOMS: atom_id res chain seq x y z
N MET A 1 16.98 16.56 -8.16
CA MET A 1 15.93 17.16 -9.02
C MET A 1 14.64 17.21 -8.24
N LYS A 2 13.85 18.30 -8.27
CA LYS A 2 12.49 18.26 -7.70
C LYS A 2 11.69 17.24 -8.50
N LYS A 3 11.15 16.22 -7.85
CA LYS A 3 10.19 15.28 -8.44
C LYS A 3 9.03 16.14 -8.96
N ASN A 4 8.70 16.03 -10.25
CA ASN A 4 7.57 16.80 -10.82
C ASN A 4 6.27 16.39 -10.09
N ASP A 5 5.58 17.35 -9.51
CA ASP A 5 4.30 17.10 -8.85
C ASP A 5 3.27 16.66 -9.89
N ILE A 6 2.72 15.45 -9.76
CA ILE A 6 1.73 14.89 -10.69
C ILE A 6 0.50 15.81 -10.83
N PHE A 7 0.10 16.49 -9.77
CA PHE A 7 -1.05 17.40 -9.80
C PHE A 7 -0.75 18.65 -10.63
N GLU A 8 0.50 19.15 -10.61
CA GLU A 8 0.94 20.28 -11.42
C GLU A 8 1.01 19.87 -12.90
N ASN A 9 1.63 18.73 -13.20
CA ASN A 9 1.69 18.20 -14.56
C ASN A 9 0.29 18.01 -15.17
N LEU A 10 -0.64 17.42 -14.39
CA LEU A 10 -2.02 17.23 -14.84
C LEU A 10 -2.74 18.55 -15.06
N ALA A 11 -2.52 19.56 -14.22
CA ALA A 11 -3.11 20.88 -14.39
C ALA A 11 -2.59 21.57 -15.67
N ASP A 12 -1.29 21.45 -15.95
CA ASP A 12 -0.69 21.99 -17.18
C ASP A 12 -1.22 21.25 -18.43
N ASP A 13 -1.33 19.94 -18.39
CA ASP A 13 -1.89 19.15 -19.48
C ASP A 13 -3.35 19.51 -19.78
N ILE A 14 -4.16 19.74 -18.73
CA ILE A 14 -5.55 20.19 -18.88
C ILE A 14 -5.63 21.58 -19.48
N ASN A 15 -4.77 22.53 -19.06
CA ASN A 15 -4.73 23.87 -19.61
C ASN A 15 -4.38 23.87 -21.09
N ASN A 16 -3.45 23.00 -21.51
CA ASN A 16 -2.98 22.88 -22.90
C ASN A 16 -3.89 22.01 -23.78
N ALA A 17 -4.86 21.29 -23.20
CA ALA A 17 -5.78 20.45 -23.97
C ALA A 17 -6.88 21.27 -24.64
N ASN A 18 -7.44 20.69 -25.71
CA ASN A 18 -8.55 21.32 -26.47
C ASN A 18 -9.91 21.05 -25.81
N PHE A 19 -10.03 21.35 -24.50
CA PHE A 19 -11.29 21.30 -23.79
C PHE A 19 -12.01 22.67 -23.81
N SER A 20 -13.34 22.65 -23.64
CA SER A 20 -14.07 23.90 -23.35
C SER A 20 -13.59 24.50 -22.02
N GLU A 21 -13.66 25.81 -21.88
CA GLU A 21 -13.24 26.51 -20.66
C GLU A 21 -14.04 26.02 -19.41
N GLU A 22 -15.29 25.63 -19.60
CA GLU A 22 -16.10 25.03 -18.54
C GLU A 22 -15.53 23.69 -18.08
N ASN A 23 -15.15 22.81 -19.02
CA ASN A 23 -14.56 21.51 -18.72
C ASN A 23 -13.18 21.65 -18.09
N LYS A 24 -12.33 22.58 -18.57
CA LYS A 24 -11.05 22.90 -17.94
C LYS A 24 -11.26 23.33 -16.48
N SER A 25 -12.17 24.22 -16.23
CA SER A 25 -12.47 24.74 -14.89
C SER A 25 -12.92 23.61 -13.95
N ARG A 26 -13.80 22.71 -14.41
CA ARG A 26 -14.27 21.54 -13.64
C ARG A 26 -13.13 20.58 -13.32
N LEU A 27 -12.30 20.24 -14.31
CA LEU A 27 -11.14 19.36 -14.16
C LEU A 27 -10.12 19.93 -13.17
N LEU A 28 -9.75 21.21 -13.33
CA LEU A 28 -8.80 21.88 -12.43
C LEU A 28 -9.33 21.97 -10.99
N LYS A 29 -10.64 22.20 -10.82
CA LYS A 29 -11.27 22.16 -9.50
C LYS A 29 -11.17 20.77 -8.87
N ASN A 30 -11.40 19.70 -9.65
CA ASN A 30 -11.26 18.33 -9.17
C ASN A 30 -9.81 18.00 -8.78
N ILE A 31 -8.83 18.35 -9.62
CA ILE A 31 -7.40 18.17 -9.31
C ILE A 31 -7.02 18.87 -8.00
N ARG A 32 -7.47 20.10 -7.77
CA ARG A 32 -7.23 20.80 -6.51
C ARG A 32 -7.84 20.08 -5.31
N LYS A 33 -9.05 19.54 -5.45
CA LYS A 33 -9.70 18.74 -4.42
C LYS A 33 -8.89 17.46 -4.13
N LEU A 34 -8.48 16.72 -5.15
CA LEU A 34 -7.66 15.53 -4.99
C LEU A 34 -6.31 15.85 -4.33
N LYS A 35 -5.69 16.99 -4.67
CA LYS A 35 -4.43 17.45 -4.05
C LYS A 35 -4.61 17.80 -2.56
N SER A 36 -5.79 18.14 -2.09
CA SER A 36 -6.06 18.44 -0.66
C SER A 36 -6.40 17.23 0.19
N GLU A 37 -6.68 16.09 -0.41
CA GLU A 37 -6.97 14.85 0.31
C GLU A 37 -5.69 14.30 0.98
N LYS A 38 -5.87 13.50 2.05
CA LYS A 38 -4.78 12.81 2.75
C LYS A 38 -5.06 11.32 2.82
N ILE A 39 -4.01 10.52 2.69
CA ILE A 39 -4.05 9.08 2.93
C ILE A 39 -3.35 8.77 4.23
N ASN A 40 -3.99 7.99 5.08
CA ASN A 40 -3.40 7.43 6.28
C ASN A 40 -3.36 5.89 6.16
N LEU A 41 -2.18 5.34 5.93
CA LEU A 41 -1.92 3.91 5.82
C LEU A 41 -1.23 3.44 7.10
N LEU A 42 -1.89 2.55 7.85
CA LEU A 42 -1.29 1.88 9.00
C LEU A 42 -0.60 0.60 8.54
N ILE A 43 0.69 0.46 8.84
CA ILE A 43 1.48 -0.74 8.56
C ILE A 43 1.77 -1.45 9.88
N THR A 44 1.43 -2.73 9.96
CA THR A 44 1.59 -3.54 11.17
C THR A 44 1.97 -4.99 10.86
N GLY A 45 2.33 -5.75 11.87
CA GLY A 45 2.75 -7.14 11.74
C GLY A 45 3.76 -7.54 12.81
N ALA A 46 4.20 -8.78 12.83
CA ALA A 46 5.17 -9.28 13.79
C ALA A 46 6.54 -8.56 13.66
N THR A 47 7.33 -8.60 14.75
CA THR A 47 8.73 -8.18 14.72
C THR A 47 9.49 -9.01 13.68
N GLY A 48 10.32 -8.34 12.85
CA GLY A 48 11.08 -9.01 11.79
C GLY A 48 10.30 -9.33 10.51
N SER A 49 8.99 -9.07 10.41
CA SER A 49 8.19 -9.35 9.20
C SER A 49 8.55 -8.46 7.98
N GLY A 50 9.42 -7.46 8.16
CA GLY A 50 9.89 -6.58 7.08
C GLY A 50 9.02 -5.36 6.81
N LYS A 51 8.33 -4.82 7.81
CA LYS A 51 7.51 -3.59 7.71
C LYS A 51 8.29 -2.42 7.13
N SER A 52 9.39 -2.04 7.77
CA SER A 52 10.23 -0.91 7.34
C SER A 52 10.87 -1.15 5.97
N SER A 53 11.28 -2.39 5.66
CA SER A 53 11.80 -2.75 4.33
C SER A 53 10.74 -2.57 3.25
N THR A 54 9.49 -2.95 3.55
CA THR A 54 8.37 -2.77 2.63
C THR A 54 8.05 -1.29 2.40
N ILE A 55 8.03 -0.47 3.45
CA ILE A 55 7.83 0.97 3.34
C ILE A 55 8.90 1.59 2.43
N ASN A 56 10.18 1.27 2.68
CA ASN A 56 11.30 1.81 1.90
C ASN A 56 11.32 1.31 0.44
N ALA A 57 10.81 0.10 0.18
CA ALA A 57 10.72 -0.42 -1.18
C ALA A 57 9.57 0.21 -1.98
N LEU A 58 8.42 0.45 -1.33
CA LEU A 58 7.24 1.02 -1.98
C LEU A 58 7.37 2.53 -2.24
N PHE A 59 7.95 3.28 -1.28
CA PHE A 59 7.86 4.73 -1.25
C PHE A 59 9.23 5.39 -1.05
N ASP A 60 9.40 6.58 -1.62
CA ASP A 60 10.62 7.39 -1.45
C ASP A 60 10.65 8.03 -0.05
N THR A 61 10.91 7.22 0.97
CA THR A 61 10.84 7.64 2.39
C THR A 61 12.05 8.46 2.87
N GLU A 62 13.11 8.58 2.08
CA GLU A 62 14.29 9.42 2.43
C GLU A 62 13.94 10.89 2.64
N ILE A 63 12.82 11.36 2.03
CA ILE A 63 12.32 12.73 2.16
C ILE A 63 11.24 12.88 3.25
N ALA A 64 10.82 11.78 3.88
CA ALA A 64 9.74 11.79 4.84
C ALA A 64 10.13 12.50 6.14
N LYS A 65 9.21 13.31 6.66
CA LYS A 65 9.30 13.81 8.02
C LYS A 65 8.93 12.69 8.98
N VAL A 66 9.86 12.29 9.85
CA VAL A 66 9.63 11.27 10.86
C VAL A 66 9.07 11.92 12.11
N GLY A 67 7.94 11.43 12.59
CA GLY A 67 7.33 11.79 13.86
C GLY A 67 6.99 10.55 14.69
N VAL A 68 6.62 10.77 15.93
CA VAL A 68 6.11 9.73 16.85
C VAL A 68 4.69 10.08 17.27
N GLY A 69 3.93 9.11 17.76
CA GLY A 69 2.60 9.34 18.32
C GLY A 69 2.67 10.35 19.48
N VAL A 70 1.64 11.16 19.60
CA VAL A 70 1.60 12.27 20.61
C VAL A 70 1.01 11.76 21.92
N ASP A 71 0.11 10.77 21.85
CA ASP A 71 -0.51 10.15 23.01
C ASP A 71 0.38 9.04 23.60
N PRO A 72 0.38 8.85 24.93
CA PRO A 72 1.18 7.81 25.58
C PRO A 72 0.98 6.40 25.01
N GLU A 73 -0.23 6.10 24.52
CA GLU A 73 -0.57 4.80 23.93
C GLU A 73 -0.07 4.63 22.48
N THR A 74 0.21 5.73 21.78
CA THR A 74 0.66 5.75 20.38
C THR A 74 2.10 6.19 20.18
N MET A 75 2.84 6.48 21.27
CA MET A 75 4.22 6.98 21.23
C MET A 75 5.18 6.06 20.47
N ASP A 76 4.90 4.75 20.44
CA ASP A 76 5.73 3.77 19.73
C ASP A 76 5.42 3.67 18.23
N ILE A 77 4.31 4.26 17.77
CA ILE A 77 3.92 4.26 16.37
C ILE A 77 4.66 5.40 15.65
N LYS A 78 5.55 5.04 14.73
CA LYS A 78 6.30 6.00 13.92
C LYS A 78 5.43 6.55 12.81
N LYS A 79 5.40 7.87 12.68
CA LYS A 79 4.72 8.58 11.60
C LYS A 79 5.75 8.99 10.55
N PHE A 80 5.56 8.56 9.31
CA PHE A 80 6.27 9.07 8.15
C PHE A 80 5.32 9.95 7.35
N GLU A 81 5.62 11.23 7.20
CA GLU A 81 4.78 12.18 6.49
C GLU A 81 5.45 12.58 5.17
N LEU A 82 4.85 12.12 4.09
CA LEU A 82 5.23 12.39 2.71
C LEU A 82 4.13 13.28 2.13
N ASP A 83 4.17 14.59 2.41
CA ASP A 83 3.11 15.52 2.05
C ASP A 83 1.71 15.00 2.45
N ASN A 84 0.94 14.50 1.49
CA ASN A 84 -0.42 13.99 1.69
C ASN A 84 -0.51 12.47 1.95
N LEU A 85 0.61 11.75 1.83
CA LEU A 85 0.69 10.34 2.19
C LEU A 85 1.30 10.21 3.59
N ILE A 86 0.52 9.69 4.51
CA ILE A 86 0.93 9.48 5.90
C ILE A 86 1.00 7.99 6.18
N LEU A 87 2.19 7.52 6.51
CA LEU A 87 2.44 6.13 6.87
C LEU A 87 2.62 6.03 8.37
N TRP A 88 1.87 5.14 9.00
CA TRP A 88 1.93 4.83 10.41
C TRP A 88 2.56 3.45 10.58
N ASP A 89 3.85 3.40 10.97
CA ASP A 89 4.59 2.15 11.20
C ASP A 89 4.47 1.76 12.67
N SER A 90 3.70 0.73 12.95
CA SER A 90 3.53 0.23 14.29
C SER A 90 4.72 -0.63 14.72
N PRO A 91 5.07 -0.67 16.02
CA PRO A 91 6.02 -1.65 16.52
C PRO A 91 5.53 -3.07 16.24
N GLY A 92 6.46 -4.00 16.08
CA GLY A 92 6.12 -5.40 15.84
C GLY A 92 5.56 -6.08 17.09
N LEU A 93 4.70 -7.06 16.91
CA LEU A 93 4.29 -7.98 17.98
C LEU A 93 5.21 -9.20 18.00
N GLY A 94 5.31 -9.82 19.18
CA GLY A 94 6.16 -11.00 19.41
C GLY A 94 7.38 -10.70 20.29
N ASP A 95 7.49 -9.48 20.86
CA ASP A 95 8.57 -9.07 21.76
C ASP A 95 8.28 -9.37 23.25
N GLY A 96 7.19 -10.10 23.51
CA GLY A 96 6.76 -10.50 24.83
C GLY A 96 5.40 -9.90 25.23
N ARG A 97 4.70 -10.61 26.13
CA ARG A 97 3.29 -10.36 26.44
C ARG A 97 2.96 -8.92 26.83
N ASP A 98 3.78 -8.31 27.70
CA ASP A 98 3.47 -6.96 28.21
C ASP A 98 3.65 -5.90 27.11
N LYS A 99 4.69 -6.04 26.28
CA LYS A 99 4.91 -5.18 25.12
C LYS A 99 3.82 -5.38 24.08
N ASP A 100 3.44 -6.62 23.79
CA ASP A 100 2.39 -6.93 22.82
C ASP A 100 1.05 -6.34 23.22
N ILE A 101 0.72 -6.34 24.52
CA ILE A 101 -0.47 -5.68 25.05
C ILE A 101 -0.40 -4.16 24.85
N GLN A 102 0.75 -3.53 25.13
CA GLN A 102 0.96 -2.09 24.93
C GLN A 102 0.85 -1.73 23.44
N HIS A 103 1.53 -2.47 22.56
CA HIS A 103 1.47 -2.25 21.12
C HIS A 103 0.06 -2.43 20.56
N SER A 104 -0.68 -3.45 21.04
CA SER A 104 -2.08 -3.66 20.65
C SER A 104 -2.98 -2.50 21.06
N LYS A 105 -2.81 -1.95 22.26
CA LYS A 105 -3.54 -0.75 22.70
C LYS A 105 -3.23 0.45 21.82
N GLY A 106 -1.97 0.67 21.45
CA GLY A 106 -1.58 1.74 20.54
C GLY A 106 -2.23 1.61 19.16
N ILE A 107 -2.27 0.39 18.60
CA ILE A 107 -2.94 0.10 17.33
C ILE A 107 -4.45 0.36 17.44
N ILE A 108 -5.10 -0.11 18.52
CA ILE A 108 -6.54 0.11 18.78
C ILE A 108 -6.84 1.60 18.90
N SER A 109 -6.03 2.35 19.67
CA SER A 109 -6.17 3.80 19.81
C SER A 109 -6.10 4.48 18.44
N LYS A 110 -5.09 4.13 17.63
CA LYS A 110 -4.90 4.70 16.29
C LYS A 110 -6.05 4.38 15.32
N LEU A 111 -6.60 3.17 15.36
CA LEU A 111 -7.73 2.77 14.53
C LEU A 111 -9.04 3.48 14.90
N ASN A 112 -9.18 3.88 16.17
CA ASN A 112 -10.35 4.60 16.68
C ASN A 112 -10.23 6.13 16.57
N GLU A 113 -9.07 6.66 16.17
CA GLU A 113 -8.92 8.09 15.92
C GLU A 113 -9.80 8.54 14.75
N LEU A 114 -10.34 9.75 14.88
CA LEU A 114 -11.12 10.40 13.84
C LEU A 114 -10.34 11.56 13.23
N ASP A 115 -10.56 11.82 11.96
CA ASP A 115 -10.06 13.01 11.28
C ASP A 115 -10.84 14.27 11.70
N GLU A 116 -10.45 15.44 11.19
CA GLU A 116 -11.12 16.72 11.44
C GLU A 116 -12.59 16.78 10.98
N ASN A 117 -13.02 15.82 10.14
CA ASN A 117 -14.39 15.70 9.63
C ASN A 117 -15.20 14.62 10.39
N GLY A 118 -14.63 14.04 11.46
CA GLY A 118 -15.27 12.98 12.24
C GLY A 118 -15.30 11.62 11.57
N LYS A 119 -14.48 11.38 10.53
CA LYS A 119 -14.32 10.09 9.86
C LYS A 119 -13.12 9.33 10.44
N PRO A 120 -13.08 8.00 10.34
CA PRO A 120 -11.91 7.24 10.74
C PRO A 120 -10.63 7.81 10.10
N LEU A 121 -9.62 8.08 10.93
CA LEU A 121 -8.33 8.63 10.48
C LEU A 121 -7.61 7.66 9.53
N ILE A 122 -7.54 6.39 9.91
CA ILE A 122 -6.86 5.36 9.12
C ILE A 122 -7.73 4.93 7.95
N ASP A 123 -7.27 5.13 6.73
CA ASP A 123 -7.98 4.71 5.52
C ASP A 123 -7.86 3.21 5.27
N MET A 124 -6.67 2.64 5.53
CA MET A 124 -6.36 1.24 5.25
C MET A 124 -5.30 0.70 6.20
N VAL A 125 -5.35 -0.60 6.48
CA VAL A 125 -4.33 -1.33 7.24
C VAL A 125 -3.64 -2.34 6.35
N LEU A 126 -2.31 -2.26 6.26
CA LEU A 126 -1.45 -3.27 5.66
C LEU A 126 -0.85 -4.14 6.76
N VAL A 127 -1.26 -5.40 6.80
CA VAL A 127 -0.74 -6.38 7.75
C VAL A 127 0.33 -7.22 7.05
N ILE A 128 1.57 -7.13 7.54
CA ILE A 128 2.70 -7.86 6.97
C ILE A 128 2.99 -9.09 7.81
N LEU A 129 2.89 -10.25 7.17
CA LEU A 129 3.21 -11.55 7.75
C LEU A 129 4.59 -12.01 7.29
N ASP A 130 5.28 -12.77 8.14
CA ASP A 130 6.54 -13.41 7.81
C ASP A 130 6.30 -14.71 7.03
N GLY A 131 6.71 -14.74 5.76
CA GLY A 131 6.60 -15.90 4.87
C GLY A 131 7.50 -17.06 5.29
N SER A 132 8.61 -16.79 5.96
CA SER A 132 9.55 -17.80 6.44
C SER A 132 9.09 -18.49 7.73
N SER A 133 8.23 -17.81 8.53
CA SER A 133 7.71 -18.35 9.79
C SER A 133 6.72 -19.49 9.57
N ARG A 134 6.83 -20.53 10.39
CA ARG A 134 5.83 -21.61 10.47
C ARG A 134 4.67 -21.27 11.39
N ASP A 135 4.95 -20.48 12.43
CA ASP A 135 3.97 -20.06 13.41
C ASP A 135 3.54 -18.59 13.13
N LEU A 136 2.27 -18.43 12.82
CA LEU A 136 1.62 -17.14 12.62
C LEU A 136 0.60 -16.83 13.72
N GLY A 137 0.67 -17.51 14.89
CA GLY A 137 -0.28 -17.36 15.99
C GLY A 137 -0.45 -15.92 16.42
N THR A 138 0.64 -15.23 16.75
CA THR A 138 0.65 -13.80 17.11
C THR A 138 0.04 -12.91 16.01
N SER A 139 0.32 -13.23 14.74
CA SER A 139 -0.25 -12.47 13.62
C SER A 139 -1.76 -12.69 13.48
N TYR A 140 -2.26 -13.91 13.73
CA TYR A 140 -3.71 -14.15 13.74
C TYR A 140 -4.39 -13.46 14.93
N GLU A 141 -3.76 -13.44 16.10
CA GLU A 141 -4.27 -12.71 17.26
C GLU A 141 -4.37 -11.21 16.95
N LEU A 142 -3.32 -10.61 16.35
CA LEU A 142 -3.33 -9.22 15.89
C LEU A 142 -4.48 -8.96 14.92
N ILE A 143 -4.66 -9.80 13.90
CA ILE A 143 -5.69 -9.60 12.89
C ILE A 143 -7.09 -9.75 13.50
N ASN A 144 -7.34 -10.86 14.19
CA ASN A 144 -8.69 -11.26 14.62
C ASN A 144 -9.16 -10.49 15.84
N SER A 145 -8.25 -10.17 16.77
CA SER A 145 -8.61 -9.59 18.09
C SER A 145 -8.32 -8.09 18.19
N VAL A 146 -7.40 -7.57 17.36
CA VAL A 146 -6.99 -6.16 17.43
C VAL A 146 -7.49 -5.37 16.21
N ILE A 147 -7.20 -5.82 14.98
CA ILE A 147 -7.48 -5.01 13.79
C ILE A 147 -8.95 -5.10 13.39
N ILE A 148 -9.47 -6.31 13.13
CA ILE A 148 -10.82 -6.50 12.59
C ILE A 148 -11.89 -5.88 13.48
N PRO A 149 -11.87 -6.03 14.82
CA PRO A 149 -12.89 -5.44 15.68
C PRO A 149 -12.85 -3.90 15.75
N ASN A 150 -11.71 -3.27 15.40
CA ASN A 150 -11.47 -1.84 15.60
C ASN A 150 -11.35 -1.02 14.30
N ILE A 151 -11.32 -1.65 13.12
CA ILE A 151 -11.18 -0.93 11.86
C ILE A 151 -12.48 -0.27 11.36
N GLY A 152 -13.62 -0.63 11.97
CA GLY A 152 -14.94 -0.10 11.62
C GLY A 152 -15.57 -0.76 10.40
N GLU A 153 -16.30 0.00 9.61
CA GLU A 153 -17.10 -0.50 8.49
C GLU A 153 -16.26 -1.05 7.32
N ASN A 154 -16.80 -2.09 6.66
CA ASN A 154 -16.22 -2.71 5.45
C ASN A 154 -14.75 -3.17 5.62
N PRO A 155 -14.43 -3.97 6.65
CA PRO A 155 -13.05 -4.40 6.94
C PRO A 155 -12.37 -5.09 5.75
N GLU A 156 -13.09 -5.87 4.94
CA GLU A 156 -12.56 -6.55 3.75
C GLU A 156 -12.01 -5.57 2.68
N LYS A 157 -12.50 -4.32 2.68
CA LYS A 157 -12.04 -3.27 1.75
C LYS A 157 -10.97 -2.37 2.36
N ARG A 158 -10.64 -2.56 3.64
CA ARG A 158 -9.72 -1.70 4.38
C ARG A 158 -8.52 -2.46 4.97
N ILE A 159 -8.51 -3.79 4.86
CA ILE A 159 -7.41 -4.63 5.33
C ILE A 159 -6.79 -5.34 4.13
N LEU A 160 -5.48 -5.17 3.97
CA LEU A 160 -4.66 -5.95 3.05
C LEU A 160 -3.67 -6.79 3.85
N ILE A 161 -3.65 -8.09 3.61
CA ILE A 161 -2.72 -9.02 4.23
C ILE A 161 -1.67 -9.42 3.21
N ALA A 162 -0.41 -9.18 3.53
CA ALA A 162 0.71 -9.41 2.65
C ALA A 162 1.79 -10.27 3.34
N ILE A 163 2.07 -11.42 2.77
CA ILE A 163 3.07 -12.37 3.26
C ILE A 163 4.40 -12.00 2.60
N ASN A 164 5.27 -11.36 3.36
CA ASN A 164 6.61 -10.96 2.93
C ASN A 164 7.61 -12.10 3.06
N GLN A 165 8.85 -11.89 2.59
CA GLN A 165 9.95 -12.86 2.68
C GLN A 165 9.65 -14.18 1.94
N ALA A 166 8.98 -14.06 0.78
CA ALA A 166 8.71 -15.22 -0.07
C ALA A 166 9.98 -15.90 -0.56
N ASP A 167 11.05 -15.12 -0.75
CA ASP A 167 12.36 -15.54 -1.20
C ASP A 167 13.10 -16.45 -0.19
N VAL A 168 12.93 -16.21 1.10
CA VAL A 168 13.54 -17.01 2.18
C VAL A 168 12.58 -18.04 2.78
N ALA A 169 11.36 -18.14 2.31
CA ALA A 169 10.45 -19.24 2.64
C ALA A 169 11.10 -20.58 2.24
N MET A 170 10.72 -21.68 2.92
CA MET A 170 11.41 -22.99 2.77
C MET A 170 12.93 -22.92 2.97
N LYS A 171 13.42 -21.95 3.78
CA LYS A 171 14.84 -21.71 4.04
C LYS A 171 15.61 -21.29 2.78
N GLY A 172 15.02 -20.53 1.89
CA GLY A 172 15.58 -20.04 0.63
C GLY A 172 15.71 -21.10 -0.46
N LYS A 173 15.20 -22.33 -0.24
CA LYS A 173 15.19 -23.36 -1.30
C LYS A 173 14.16 -23.00 -2.37
N TYR A 174 14.49 -23.37 -3.61
CA TYR A 174 13.61 -23.19 -4.77
C TYR A 174 13.32 -21.72 -5.11
N TRP A 175 14.21 -20.80 -4.68
CA TRP A 175 14.23 -19.44 -5.19
C TRP A 175 15.22 -19.35 -6.34
N ASN A 176 14.76 -18.93 -7.51
CA ASN A 176 15.60 -18.70 -8.68
C ASN A 176 16.21 -17.29 -8.60
N GLU A 177 17.45 -17.18 -8.14
CA GLU A 177 18.15 -15.90 -7.98
C GLU A 177 18.33 -15.15 -9.30
N LYS A 178 18.51 -15.86 -10.44
CA LYS A 178 18.74 -15.24 -11.75
C LYS A 178 17.48 -14.58 -12.29
N GLU A 179 16.34 -15.23 -12.12
CA GLU A 179 15.04 -14.76 -12.59
C GLU A 179 14.29 -14.01 -11.49
N ASN A 180 14.84 -13.98 -10.27
CA ASN A 180 14.26 -13.35 -9.09
C ASN A 180 12.79 -13.73 -8.86
N LYS A 181 12.51 -15.05 -8.90
CA LYS A 181 11.15 -15.59 -8.71
C LYS A 181 11.17 -16.97 -8.07
N PRO A 182 10.06 -17.43 -7.46
CA PRO A 182 9.96 -18.78 -6.93
C PRO A 182 9.97 -19.83 -8.08
N GLU A 183 10.61 -20.97 -7.86
CA GLU A 183 10.39 -22.18 -8.63
C GLU A 183 9.08 -22.84 -8.21
N LYS A 184 8.63 -23.83 -8.97
CA LYS A 184 7.30 -24.44 -8.81
C LYS A 184 7.00 -24.94 -7.40
N GLU A 185 7.96 -25.60 -6.77
CA GLU A 185 7.82 -26.16 -5.42
C GLU A 185 7.60 -25.07 -4.37
N LEU A 186 8.32 -23.96 -4.49
CA LEU A 186 8.16 -22.81 -3.60
C LEU A 186 6.88 -22.05 -3.91
N GLU A 187 6.52 -21.91 -5.17
CA GLU A 187 5.26 -21.28 -5.59
C GLU A 187 4.05 -22.03 -5.00
N ASP A 188 4.04 -23.36 -5.12
CA ASP A 188 2.97 -24.21 -4.56
C ASP A 188 2.88 -24.05 -3.03
N PHE A 189 4.04 -24.08 -2.34
CA PHE A 189 4.08 -23.83 -0.89
C PHE A 189 3.53 -22.45 -0.50
N LEU A 190 3.90 -21.39 -1.24
CA LEU A 190 3.43 -20.03 -0.98
C LEU A 190 1.93 -19.90 -1.23
N ASN A 191 1.42 -20.54 -2.28
CA ASN A 191 -0.01 -20.58 -2.60
C ASN A 191 -0.80 -21.33 -1.51
N GLU A 192 -0.29 -22.46 -1.00
CA GLU A 192 -0.89 -23.17 0.14
C GLU A 192 -0.90 -22.31 1.40
N LYS A 193 0.18 -21.55 1.65
CA LYS A 193 0.26 -20.61 2.78
C LYS A 193 -0.77 -19.51 2.66
N VAL A 194 -0.93 -18.89 1.49
CA VAL A 194 -1.97 -17.90 1.21
C VAL A 194 -3.36 -18.48 1.48
N ALA A 195 -3.65 -19.67 0.94
CA ALA A 195 -4.93 -20.36 1.14
C ALA A 195 -5.19 -20.68 2.64
N SER A 196 -4.14 -21.09 3.37
CA SER A 196 -4.24 -21.37 4.81
C SER A 196 -4.54 -20.09 5.61
N VAL A 197 -3.85 -18.97 5.32
CA VAL A 197 -4.11 -17.68 5.98
C VAL A 197 -5.53 -17.21 5.72
N LYS A 198 -5.98 -17.23 4.46
CA LYS A 198 -7.34 -16.89 4.07
C LYS A 198 -8.37 -17.70 4.85
N ARG A 199 -8.23 -19.04 4.85
CA ARG A 199 -9.15 -19.95 5.53
C ARG A 199 -9.24 -19.65 7.03
N ARG A 200 -8.11 -19.52 7.71
CA ARG A 200 -8.08 -19.28 9.16
C ARG A 200 -8.72 -17.96 9.57
N ILE A 201 -8.54 -16.92 8.77
CA ILE A 201 -9.19 -15.63 9.03
C ILE A 201 -10.68 -15.74 8.79
N ASN A 202 -11.11 -16.39 7.71
CA ASN A 202 -12.51 -16.62 7.44
C ASN A 202 -13.20 -17.46 8.55
N GLU A 203 -12.57 -18.55 9.00
CA GLU A 203 -13.08 -19.39 10.09
C GLU A 203 -13.22 -18.60 11.41
N ALA A 204 -12.30 -17.69 11.70
CA ALA A 204 -12.32 -16.91 12.94
C ALA A 204 -13.27 -15.70 12.90
N THR A 205 -13.49 -15.10 11.73
CA THR A 205 -14.13 -13.77 11.63
C THR A 205 -15.29 -13.71 10.64
N GLY A 206 -15.46 -14.73 9.80
CA GLY A 206 -16.43 -14.74 8.69
C GLY A 206 -16.02 -13.87 7.48
N LEU A 207 -14.88 -13.15 7.54
CA LEU A 207 -14.44 -12.25 6.47
C LEU A 207 -13.69 -12.99 5.36
N ASN A 208 -13.90 -12.56 4.13
CA ASN A 208 -13.24 -13.11 2.96
C ASN A 208 -12.12 -12.16 2.48
N ILE A 209 -10.98 -12.17 3.18
CA ILE A 209 -9.81 -11.38 2.83
C ILE A 209 -8.89 -12.23 1.96
N GLU A 210 -8.36 -11.64 0.87
CA GLU A 210 -7.45 -12.29 -0.06
C GLU A 210 -5.99 -11.89 0.25
N PRO A 211 -5.19 -12.75 0.92
CA PRO A 211 -3.78 -12.48 1.14
C PRO A 211 -2.98 -12.61 -0.15
N ILE A 212 -1.83 -11.95 -0.19
CA ILE A 212 -0.84 -12.14 -1.25
C ILE A 212 0.51 -12.50 -0.65
N TYR A 213 1.43 -13.04 -1.46
CA TYR A 213 2.83 -13.13 -1.09
C TYR A 213 3.71 -12.26 -1.97
N TYR A 214 4.82 -11.77 -1.39
CA TYR A 214 5.81 -10.92 -2.04
C TYR A 214 7.16 -11.03 -1.32
N SER A 215 8.20 -10.48 -1.91
CA SER A 215 9.45 -10.15 -1.23
C SER A 215 9.72 -8.67 -1.37
N ALA A 216 10.00 -7.98 -0.26
CA ALA A 216 10.40 -6.57 -0.27
C ALA A 216 11.82 -6.39 -0.83
N GLY A 217 12.55 -7.49 -1.02
CA GLY A 217 13.97 -7.46 -1.33
C GLY A 217 14.81 -6.94 -0.16
N TYR A 218 16.10 -6.81 -0.39
CA TYR A 218 17.02 -6.16 0.54
C TYR A 218 18.19 -5.53 -0.22
N LYS A 219 18.82 -4.56 0.41
CA LYS A 219 20.08 -3.98 -0.06
C LYS A 219 20.95 -3.69 1.14
N ASP A 220 22.09 -4.32 1.20
CA ASP A 220 23.12 -4.02 2.15
C ASP A 220 24.43 -3.58 1.46
N LYS A 221 25.53 -3.53 2.19
CA LYS A 221 26.84 -3.09 1.65
C LYS A 221 27.43 -4.09 0.65
N TYR A 222 27.07 -5.35 0.72
CA TYR A 222 27.74 -6.46 0.02
C TYR A 222 26.83 -7.16 -0.97
N ASP A 223 25.51 -7.06 -0.79
CA ASP A 223 24.53 -7.82 -1.56
C ASP A 223 23.23 -7.05 -1.75
N LYS A 224 22.52 -7.35 -2.83
CA LYS A 224 21.23 -6.76 -3.18
C LYS A 224 20.34 -7.85 -3.77
N GLN A 225 19.13 -7.95 -3.27
CA GLN A 225 18.05 -8.70 -3.91
C GLN A 225 16.91 -7.75 -4.26
N ASN A 226 16.49 -7.80 -5.53
CA ASN A 226 15.38 -7.00 -5.99
C ASN A 226 14.06 -7.53 -5.40
N PRO A 227 13.06 -6.67 -5.19
CA PRO A 227 11.75 -7.10 -4.78
C PRO A 227 11.08 -8.05 -5.79
N TYR A 228 10.12 -8.84 -5.30
CA TYR A 228 9.24 -9.67 -6.11
C TYR A 228 7.79 -9.43 -5.71
N ASN A 229 6.87 -9.34 -6.67
CA ASN A 229 5.46 -9.00 -6.46
C ASN A 229 5.22 -7.65 -5.75
N LEU A 230 6.20 -6.74 -5.73
CA LEU A 230 6.03 -5.44 -5.12
C LEU A 230 5.02 -4.58 -5.91
N SER A 231 5.04 -4.67 -7.25
CA SER A 231 4.04 -4.04 -8.13
C SER A 231 2.63 -4.58 -7.87
N LYS A 232 2.48 -5.88 -7.60
CA LYS A 232 1.21 -6.49 -7.18
C LYS A 232 0.73 -5.94 -5.84
N LEU A 233 1.64 -5.81 -4.86
CA LEU A 233 1.33 -5.23 -3.55
C LEU A 233 0.86 -3.78 -3.70
N LEU A 234 1.59 -2.94 -4.45
CA LEU A 234 1.21 -1.56 -4.70
C LEU A 234 -0.15 -1.44 -5.42
N TYR A 235 -0.38 -2.28 -6.44
CA TYR A 235 -1.67 -2.34 -7.13
C TYR A 235 -2.83 -2.55 -6.16
N LEU A 236 -2.69 -3.49 -5.21
CA LEU A 236 -3.73 -3.78 -4.24
C LEU A 236 -3.88 -2.65 -3.21
N ILE A 237 -2.78 -2.04 -2.74
CA ILE A 237 -2.81 -0.85 -1.89
C ILE A 237 -3.62 0.26 -2.56
N VAL A 238 -3.30 0.59 -3.81
CA VAL A 238 -4.03 1.61 -4.58
C VAL A 238 -5.50 1.22 -4.76
N LYS A 239 -5.77 -0.03 -5.10
CA LYS A 239 -7.14 -0.53 -5.34
C LYS A 239 -8.02 -0.49 -4.10
N TYR A 240 -7.49 -0.82 -2.92
CA TYR A 240 -8.23 -0.79 -1.65
C TYR A 240 -8.35 0.63 -1.06
N THR A 241 -7.54 1.56 -1.51
CA THR A 241 -7.67 2.98 -1.13
C THR A 241 -8.92 3.59 -1.75
N PRO A 242 -9.67 4.46 -1.02
CA PRO A 242 -10.79 5.21 -1.58
C PRO A 242 -10.42 5.93 -2.88
N VAL A 243 -11.29 5.87 -3.89
CA VAL A 243 -10.99 6.33 -5.26
C VAL A 243 -10.50 7.78 -5.27
N ASN A 244 -11.14 8.67 -4.51
CA ASN A 244 -10.77 10.10 -4.42
C ASN A 244 -9.39 10.37 -3.81
N LYS A 245 -8.72 9.38 -3.24
CA LYS A 245 -7.39 9.52 -2.62
C LYS A 245 -6.26 8.84 -3.42
N ARG A 246 -6.58 7.95 -4.36
CA ARG A 246 -5.58 7.10 -5.04
C ARG A 246 -4.48 7.88 -5.75
N LEU A 247 -4.80 9.03 -6.37
CA LEU A 247 -3.83 9.83 -7.13
C LEU A 247 -2.65 10.33 -6.26
N ILE A 248 -2.84 10.43 -4.95
CA ILE A 248 -1.79 10.85 -4.01
C ILE A 248 -0.55 9.94 -4.09
N TYR A 249 -0.73 8.63 -4.29
CA TYR A 249 0.40 7.70 -4.38
C TYR A 249 1.37 8.05 -5.51
N ALA A 250 0.88 8.62 -6.62
CA ALA A 250 1.70 8.88 -7.80
C ALA A 250 2.93 9.76 -7.52
N ASN A 251 2.86 10.65 -6.52
CA ASN A 251 3.99 11.50 -6.13
C ASN A 251 5.01 10.79 -5.23
N HIS A 252 4.66 9.63 -4.65
CA HIS A 252 5.41 9.03 -3.55
C HIS A 252 5.90 7.61 -3.84
N ILE A 253 5.44 6.99 -4.93
CA ILE A 253 5.94 5.69 -5.40
C ILE A 253 7.44 5.78 -5.66
N SER A 254 8.17 4.74 -5.27
CA SER A 254 9.61 4.67 -5.54
C SER A 254 9.92 4.88 -7.03
N SER A 255 10.87 5.78 -7.29
CA SER A 255 11.34 6.07 -8.64
C SER A 255 12.40 5.08 -9.15
N ASP A 256 12.81 4.10 -8.32
CA ASP A 256 13.73 3.03 -8.73
C ASP A 256 12.96 1.96 -9.52
N GLU A 257 13.15 1.92 -10.84
CA GLU A 257 12.48 0.98 -11.74
C GLU A 257 12.73 -0.49 -11.37
N GLU A 258 13.89 -0.80 -10.77
CA GLU A 258 14.22 -2.15 -10.33
C GLU A 258 13.25 -2.69 -9.24
N MET A 259 12.60 -1.79 -8.49
CA MET A 259 11.59 -2.15 -7.50
C MET A 259 10.35 -2.79 -8.11
N TRP A 260 10.05 -2.51 -9.38
CA TRP A 260 8.79 -2.88 -10.04
C TRP A 260 8.94 -3.98 -11.09
N LYS A 261 10.15 -4.49 -11.30
CA LYS A 261 10.51 -5.33 -12.43
C LYS A 261 9.99 -6.77 -12.35
N TYR A 262 9.96 -7.36 -11.15
CA TYR A 262 9.70 -8.78 -10.97
C TYR A 262 8.34 -9.03 -10.32
N SER A 263 7.49 -9.84 -10.98
CA SER A 263 6.17 -10.21 -10.48
C SER A 263 5.76 -11.59 -10.98
N ASP A 264 4.59 -12.06 -10.54
CA ASP A 264 3.98 -13.31 -11.02
C ASP A 264 3.40 -13.22 -12.45
N GLU A 265 3.46 -12.04 -13.06
CA GLU A 265 3.01 -11.75 -14.44
C GLU A 265 1.55 -12.12 -14.73
N ILE A 266 0.72 -12.42 -13.70
CA ILE A 266 -0.70 -12.71 -13.87
C ILE A 266 -1.42 -11.51 -14.48
N LYS A 267 -0.92 -10.29 -14.19
CA LYS A 267 -1.42 -9.03 -14.75
C LYS A 267 -0.25 -8.07 -15.00
N ASP A 268 -0.46 -7.16 -15.92
CA ASP A 268 0.38 -5.95 -16.00
C ASP A 268 -0.01 -5.00 -14.86
N TYR A 269 0.62 -5.20 -13.69
CA TYR A 269 0.30 -4.44 -12.48
C TYR A 269 0.59 -2.95 -12.64
N ASN A 270 1.64 -2.58 -13.36
CA ASN A 270 1.99 -1.18 -13.60
C ASN A 270 0.89 -0.47 -14.41
N ARG A 271 0.35 -1.15 -15.42
CA ARG A 271 -0.81 -0.65 -16.17
C ARG A 271 -2.07 -0.55 -15.31
N GLU A 272 -2.33 -1.54 -14.47
CA GLU A 272 -3.49 -1.53 -13.58
C GLU A 272 -3.39 -0.46 -12.49
N ILE A 273 -2.17 -0.17 -11.96
CA ILE A 273 -1.92 0.95 -11.06
C ILE A 273 -2.25 2.26 -11.76
N LYS A 274 -1.68 2.51 -12.95
CA LYS A 274 -1.96 3.71 -13.75
C LYS A 274 -3.47 3.89 -13.95
N LYS A 275 -4.17 2.84 -14.36
CA LYS A 275 -5.64 2.86 -14.54
C LYS A 275 -6.38 3.23 -13.25
N SER A 276 -6.00 2.64 -12.11
CA SER A 276 -6.63 2.91 -10.81
C SER A 276 -6.39 4.34 -10.31
N LEU A 277 -5.21 4.90 -10.57
CA LEU A 277 -4.91 6.31 -10.30
C LEU A 277 -5.80 7.24 -11.14
N PHE A 278 -6.09 6.87 -12.39
CA PHE A 278 -6.94 7.65 -13.28
C PHE A 278 -8.41 7.62 -12.95
N GLU A 279 -8.88 6.55 -12.33
CA GLU A 279 -10.26 6.49 -11.83
C GLU A 279 -10.55 7.66 -10.88
N SER A 280 -9.56 8.09 -10.08
CA SER A 280 -9.67 9.25 -9.17
C SER A 280 -10.00 10.55 -9.91
N VAL A 281 -9.39 10.76 -11.07
CA VAL A 281 -9.61 11.98 -11.86
C VAL A 281 -10.97 11.97 -12.53
N LYS A 282 -11.43 10.78 -12.97
CA LYS A 282 -12.73 10.61 -13.65
C LYS A 282 -13.91 10.74 -12.70
N GLU A 283 -13.80 10.27 -11.46
CA GLU A 283 -14.92 10.27 -10.49
C GLU A 283 -15.45 11.67 -10.20
N GLY A 284 -14.59 12.70 -10.29
CA GLY A 284 -15.00 14.11 -10.14
C GLY A 284 -15.73 14.70 -11.36
N ILE A 285 -15.90 13.93 -12.45
CA ILE A 285 -16.47 14.37 -13.71
C ILE A 285 -17.70 13.52 -14.01
N SER A 286 -18.81 13.83 -13.38
CA SER A 286 -20.03 13.01 -13.44
C SER A 286 -20.81 13.08 -14.77
N GLU A 287 -20.36 13.82 -15.81
CA GLU A 287 -21.08 13.92 -17.09
C GLU A 287 -20.14 14.13 -18.28
N GLY A 288 -20.14 13.14 -19.20
CA GLY A 288 -19.67 13.28 -20.56
C GLY A 288 -18.72 12.19 -21.06
N ALA A 289 -19.22 11.20 -21.82
CA ALA A 289 -18.42 10.16 -22.46
C ALA A 289 -17.28 10.71 -23.38
N GLU A 290 -17.45 11.92 -23.92
CA GLU A 290 -16.44 12.60 -24.74
C GLU A 290 -15.20 13.02 -23.94
N ILE A 291 -15.36 13.46 -22.69
CA ILE A 291 -14.25 13.87 -21.81
C ILE A 291 -13.41 12.64 -21.41
N GLY A 292 -14.02 11.47 -21.25
CA GLY A 292 -13.31 10.24 -20.85
C GLY A 292 -12.25 9.77 -21.86
N GLY A 293 -12.49 9.96 -23.16
CA GLY A 293 -11.57 9.59 -24.24
C GLY A 293 -10.39 10.57 -24.37
N GLU A 294 -10.64 11.87 -24.16
CA GLU A 294 -9.60 12.91 -24.21
C GLU A 294 -8.73 12.92 -22.96
N ILE A 295 -9.32 12.68 -21.79
CA ILE A 295 -8.58 12.44 -20.55
C ILE A 295 -7.64 11.23 -20.73
N GLY A 296 -8.09 10.13 -21.35
CA GLY A 296 -7.23 8.97 -21.65
C GLY A 296 -6.01 9.32 -22.52
N LYS A 297 -6.13 10.30 -23.41
CA LYS A 297 -5.01 10.79 -24.24
C LYS A 297 -4.04 11.70 -23.47
N LEU A 298 -4.55 12.54 -22.57
CA LEU A 298 -3.74 13.36 -21.66
C LEU A 298 -2.83 12.47 -20.81
N PHE A 299 -3.40 11.42 -20.25
CA PHE A 299 -2.68 10.49 -19.39
C PHE A 299 -1.68 9.60 -20.13
N GLY A 300 -1.80 9.42 -21.46
CA GLY A 300 -0.78 8.78 -22.26
C GLY A 300 0.55 9.56 -22.19
N LYS A 301 0.49 10.90 -22.15
CA LYS A 301 1.67 11.76 -22.05
C LYS A 301 2.23 11.85 -20.63
N THR A 302 1.36 12.05 -19.62
CA THR A 302 1.78 12.13 -18.21
C THR A 302 2.07 10.74 -17.62
N GLY A 303 1.44 9.69 -18.14
CA GLY A 303 1.68 8.29 -17.76
C GLY A 303 3.09 7.78 -18.14
N GLU A 304 3.77 8.40 -19.11
CA GLU A 304 5.17 8.13 -19.43
C GLU A 304 6.12 8.65 -18.35
N THR A 305 5.67 9.59 -17.51
CA THR A 305 6.45 10.16 -16.40
C THR A 305 6.27 9.42 -15.06
N ILE A 306 5.34 8.47 -14.99
CA ILE A 306 5.06 7.63 -13.79
C ILE A 306 5.69 6.22 -13.94
N GLY A 307 6.43 5.99 -15.00
CA GLY A 307 7.03 4.69 -15.32
C GLY A 307 8.45 4.61 -15.05
#